data_a3ef4d6c722dff28f2044a365805d69d
#
_entry.id   a3ef4d6c722dff28f2044a365805d69d
#
_cell.length_a   1.000
_cell.length_b   1.000
_cell.length_c   1.000
_cell.angle_alpha   90.00
_cell.angle_beta   90.00
_cell.angle_gamma   90.00
#
_symmetry.space_group_name_H-M   'P 1'
#
loop_
_entity.id
_entity.type
_entity.pdbx_description
1 polymer ?
#
loop_
_entity_poly.entity_id
_entity_poly.type
_entity_poly.pdbx_seq_one_letter_code
_entity_poly.pdbx_strand_id
1 'polypeptide(L)'
;MTTKAVKEALTEMLQSGTTTFNDMYNPNGVEIEKIYEVLKASKMRCYFSPTLFSSDVETTDETIARTRAIIETIKGYQDPNFKVMVAPHSPYSCSRELLEASLELAKEEDIPLHIHVAETQEESGIILKRYGKRPIAFLDELGYLDHQAVFAHGVELNEAEITRLADSQVAIAHNPISNLKLASGIAPVVQLQKAGVPVGIATDSVASNNNLDMFEEGRTATLLQKMKNGDASQFPIETVLKALTIEGAKVLGMEDEIGSLEVGKQA
;
A
#
# COMPACT_ATOMS: atom_id res chain seq x y z
N MET A 1 14.63 12.98 -3.68
CA MET A 1 15.07 11.61 -4.10
C MET A 1 16.07 11.76 -5.25
N THR A 2 17.19 11.08 -5.22
CA THR A 2 18.17 11.15 -6.31
C THR A 2 17.91 10.04 -7.32
N THR A 3 18.10 10.32 -8.61
CA THR A 3 17.97 9.31 -9.68
C THR A 3 18.86 8.08 -9.46
N LYS A 4 19.98 8.24 -8.75
CA LYS A 4 20.86 7.13 -8.37
C LYS A 4 20.16 6.17 -7.41
N ALA A 5 19.58 6.68 -6.32
CA ALA A 5 18.86 5.84 -5.34
C ALA A 5 17.68 5.08 -5.98
N VAL A 6 16.95 5.75 -6.87
CA VAL A 6 15.87 5.09 -7.63
C VAL A 6 16.40 3.95 -8.50
N LYS A 7 17.51 4.16 -9.22
CA LYS A 7 18.13 3.11 -10.05
C LYS A 7 18.57 1.91 -9.21
N GLU A 8 19.17 2.15 -8.04
CA GLU A 8 19.62 1.11 -7.12
C GLU A 8 18.41 0.29 -6.62
N ALA A 9 17.33 0.96 -6.17
CA ALA A 9 16.11 0.31 -5.72
C ALA A 9 15.44 -0.52 -6.84
N LEU A 10 15.29 0.04 -8.05
CA LEU A 10 14.73 -0.68 -9.20
C LEU A 10 15.57 -1.91 -9.58
N THR A 11 16.91 -1.79 -9.49
CA THR A 11 17.80 -2.92 -9.77
C THR A 11 17.59 -4.05 -8.77
N GLU A 12 17.53 -3.74 -7.48
CA GLU A 12 17.30 -4.71 -6.41
C GLU A 12 15.92 -5.38 -6.56
N MET A 13 14.86 -4.59 -6.79
CA MET A 13 13.51 -5.10 -7.04
C MET A 13 13.46 -6.05 -8.23
N LEU A 14 14.09 -5.70 -9.35
CA LEU A 14 14.16 -6.57 -10.53
C LEU A 14 14.92 -7.87 -10.27
N GLN A 15 16.01 -7.81 -9.50
CA GLN A 15 16.79 -9.00 -9.13
C GLN A 15 16.02 -9.96 -8.24
N SER A 16 15.08 -9.46 -7.43
CA SER A 16 14.18 -10.25 -6.59
C SER A 16 12.84 -10.60 -7.27
N GLY A 17 12.69 -10.27 -8.57
CA GLY A 17 11.53 -10.67 -9.38
C GLY A 17 10.35 -9.70 -9.36
N THR A 18 10.48 -8.52 -8.75
CA THR A 18 9.45 -7.48 -8.77
C THR A 18 9.36 -6.82 -10.13
N THR A 19 8.19 -6.82 -10.75
CA THR A 19 7.93 -6.16 -12.05
C THR A 19 6.90 -5.04 -11.96
N THR A 20 6.14 -5.00 -10.85
CA THR A 20 5.13 -3.97 -10.56
C THR A 20 5.20 -3.60 -9.09
N PHE A 21 5.15 -2.32 -8.77
CA PHE A 21 5.18 -1.84 -7.39
C PHE A 21 4.35 -0.56 -7.21
N ASN A 22 3.99 -0.29 -5.97
CA ASN A 22 3.42 0.98 -5.54
C ASN A 22 4.38 1.63 -4.53
N ASP A 23 4.73 2.88 -4.74
CA ASP A 23 5.64 3.65 -3.88
C ASP A 23 4.92 4.87 -3.31
N MET A 24 4.78 4.91 -1.99
CA MET A 24 4.33 6.10 -1.27
C MET A 24 5.54 6.97 -0.94
N TYR A 25 5.81 7.96 -1.78
CA TYR A 25 6.99 8.79 -1.66
C TYR A 25 6.72 10.19 -1.08
N ASN A 26 7.70 10.75 -0.37
CA ASN A 26 7.62 12.15 0.05
C ASN A 26 7.86 13.06 -1.17
N PRO A 27 6.88 13.91 -1.55
CA PRO A 27 6.98 14.74 -2.76
C PRO A 27 7.97 15.89 -2.65
N ASN A 28 8.43 16.23 -1.44
CA ASN A 28 9.33 17.37 -1.24
C ASN A 28 10.71 17.11 -1.87
N GLY A 29 11.12 18.00 -2.77
CA GLY A 29 12.41 17.92 -3.46
C GLY A 29 12.53 16.78 -4.49
N VAL A 30 11.41 16.21 -4.94
CA VAL A 30 11.36 15.19 -5.99
C VAL A 30 11.14 15.88 -7.35
N GLU A 31 12.03 15.62 -8.30
CA GLU A 31 11.89 16.02 -9.69
C GLU A 31 11.23 14.87 -10.47
N ILE A 32 9.90 14.91 -10.58
CA ILE A 32 9.08 13.81 -11.13
C ILE A 32 9.55 13.43 -12.54
N GLU A 33 9.88 14.38 -13.38
CA GLU A 33 10.34 14.16 -14.75
C GLU A 33 11.61 13.28 -14.78
N LYS A 34 12.56 13.53 -13.88
CA LYS A 34 13.79 12.74 -13.79
C LYS A 34 13.53 11.33 -13.25
N ILE A 35 12.59 11.18 -12.34
CA ILE A 35 12.18 9.87 -11.82
C ILE A 35 11.45 9.09 -12.91
N TYR A 36 10.53 9.74 -13.64
CA TYR A 36 9.81 9.13 -14.75
C TYR A 36 10.77 8.58 -15.83
N GLU A 37 11.79 9.32 -16.23
CA GLU A 37 12.79 8.83 -17.19
C GLU A 37 13.51 7.56 -16.72
N VAL A 38 13.80 7.45 -15.42
CA VAL A 38 14.42 6.25 -14.84
C VAL A 38 13.44 5.08 -14.81
N LEU A 39 12.19 5.32 -14.42
CA LEU A 39 11.14 4.30 -14.38
C LEU A 39 10.84 3.77 -15.78
N LYS A 40 10.66 4.66 -16.74
CA LYS A 40 10.44 4.33 -18.16
C LYS A 40 11.57 3.48 -18.74
N ALA A 41 12.82 3.80 -18.40
CA ALA A 41 13.98 3.00 -18.84
C ALA A 41 14.01 1.60 -18.22
N SER A 42 13.50 1.41 -17.01
CA SER A 42 13.42 0.11 -16.34
C SER A 42 12.35 -0.81 -16.91
N LYS A 43 11.34 -0.27 -17.58
CA LYS A 43 10.11 -0.95 -18.05
C LYS A 43 9.26 -1.56 -16.93
N MET A 44 9.52 -1.23 -15.68
CA MET A 44 8.68 -1.65 -14.55
C MET A 44 7.38 -0.85 -14.54
N ARG A 45 6.32 -1.47 -14.06
CA ARG A 45 5.05 -0.79 -13.77
C ARG A 45 5.10 -0.20 -12.37
N CYS A 46 4.63 1.03 -12.22
CA CYS A 46 4.69 1.76 -10.96
C CYS A 46 3.42 2.56 -10.71
N TYR A 47 2.87 2.46 -9.50
CA TYR A 47 2.06 3.50 -8.90
C TYR A 47 2.99 4.41 -8.08
N PHE A 48 3.20 5.64 -8.53
CA PHE A 48 4.09 6.61 -7.89
C PHE A 48 3.26 7.64 -7.14
N SER A 49 3.01 7.38 -5.86
CA SER A 49 1.97 8.03 -5.08
C SER A 49 2.54 9.07 -4.12
N PRO A 50 2.20 10.38 -4.31
CA PRO A 50 2.67 11.43 -3.41
C PRO A 50 2.03 11.30 -2.03
N THR A 51 2.84 11.30 -0.97
CA THR A 51 2.35 11.25 0.40
C THR A 51 1.76 12.58 0.84
N LEU A 52 0.59 12.54 1.46
CA LEU A 52 -0.05 13.68 2.09
C LEU A 52 0.09 13.57 3.62
N PHE A 53 0.44 14.68 4.25
CA PHE A 53 0.53 14.84 5.71
C PHE A 53 -0.18 16.12 6.14
N SER A 54 -0.81 16.11 7.31
CA SER A 54 -1.18 17.36 7.95
C SER A 54 0.06 18.01 8.58
N SER A 55 0.22 19.30 8.38
CA SER A 55 1.33 20.06 8.92
C SER A 55 0.90 21.46 9.35
N ASP A 56 1.73 22.14 10.12
CA ASP A 56 1.53 23.55 10.50
C ASP A 56 2.04 24.52 9.40
N VAL A 57 2.64 23.99 8.32
CA VAL A 57 3.29 24.79 7.27
C VAL A 57 2.42 24.91 6.03
N GLU A 58 1.63 23.86 5.72
CA GLU A 58 0.80 23.77 4.53
C GLU A 58 -0.64 23.43 4.95
N THR A 59 -1.59 24.18 4.44
CA THR A 59 -3.02 23.94 4.67
C THR A 59 -3.52 22.70 3.93
N THR A 60 -4.69 22.18 4.30
CA THR A 60 -5.35 21.07 3.56
C THR A 60 -5.52 21.42 2.08
N ASP A 61 -6.02 22.62 1.77
CA ASP A 61 -6.25 23.06 0.37
C ASP A 61 -4.95 23.13 -0.43
N GLU A 62 -3.86 23.65 0.15
CA GLU A 62 -2.55 23.70 -0.50
C GLU A 62 -1.99 22.30 -0.75
N THR A 63 -2.12 21.39 0.23
CA THR A 63 -1.70 19.98 0.10
C THR A 63 -2.47 19.29 -1.01
N ILE A 64 -3.78 19.48 -1.08
CA ILE A 64 -4.65 18.90 -2.14
C ILE A 64 -4.31 19.51 -3.51
N ALA A 65 -4.15 20.83 -3.59
CA ALA A 65 -3.79 21.50 -4.85
C ALA A 65 -2.44 21.01 -5.40
N ARG A 66 -1.43 20.87 -4.53
CA ARG A 66 -0.12 20.32 -4.89
C ARG A 66 -0.23 18.87 -5.36
N THR A 67 -1.01 18.06 -4.66
CA THR A 67 -1.22 16.65 -5.02
C THR A 67 -1.93 16.53 -6.37
N ARG A 68 -2.95 17.36 -6.63
CA ARG A 68 -3.65 17.42 -7.93
C ARG A 68 -2.69 17.76 -9.06
N ALA A 69 -1.82 18.75 -8.90
CA ALA A 69 -0.82 19.10 -9.92
C ALA A 69 0.15 17.94 -10.23
N ILE A 70 0.51 17.13 -9.21
CA ILE A 70 1.33 15.94 -9.40
C ILE A 70 0.55 14.86 -10.18
N ILE A 71 -0.72 14.64 -9.84
CA ILE A 71 -1.60 13.69 -10.54
C ILE A 71 -1.74 14.10 -12.03
N GLU A 72 -2.00 15.37 -12.31
CA GLU A 72 -2.09 15.90 -13.66
C GLU A 72 -0.77 15.70 -14.44
N THR A 73 0.38 15.92 -13.81
CA THR A 73 1.69 15.69 -14.40
C THR A 73 1.87 14.21 -14.77
N ILE A 74 1.55 13.30 -13.87
CA ILE A 74 1.69 11.85 -14.11
C ILE A 74 0.74 11.38 -15.21
N LYS A 75 -0.53 11.78 -15.15
CA LYS A 75 -1.51 11.49 -16.21
C LYS A 75 -1.10 12.06 -17.57
N GLY A 76 -0.43 13.22 -17.57
CA GLY A 76 0.07 13.89 -18.78
C GLY A 76 1.13 13.08 -19.55
N TYR A 77 1.84 12.14 -18.91
CA TYR A 77 2.77 11.24 -19.61
C TYR A 77 2.06 10.20 -20.48
N GLN A 78 0.79 9.91 -20.22
CA GLN A 78 -0.02 8.91 -20.93
C GLN A 78 0.68 7.54 -21.02
N ASP A 79 1.44 7.18 -19.99
CA ASP A 79 2.17 5.92 -19.89
C ASP A 79 1.37 4.93 -19.03
N PRO A 80 0.87 3.82 -19.59
CA PRO A 80 0.07 2.85 -18.84
C PRO A 80 0.87 2.16 -17.71
N ASN A 81 2.20 2.22 -17.76
CA ASN A 81 3.08 1.65 -16.73
C ASN A 81 3.39 2.63 -15.60
N PHE A 82 3.01 3.90 -15.72
CA PHE A 82 3.27 4.93 -14.72
C PHE A 82 1.96 5.56 -14.26
N LYS A 83 1.45 5.05 -13.15
CA LYS A 83 0.16 5.41 -12.57
C LYS A 83 0.35 6.14 -11.22
N VAL A 84 -0.74 6.62 -10.63
CA VAL A 84 -0.73 7.33 -9.34
C VAL A 84 -1.92 6.90 -8.47
N MET A 85 -1.74 6.94 -7.14
CA MET A 85 -2.81 6.87 -6.15
C MET A 85 -2.81 8.14 -5.31
N VAL A 86 -3.92 8.49 -4.68
CA VAL A 86 -3.92 9.48 -3.61
C VAL A 86 -3.46 8.80 -2.32
N ALA A 87 -2.42 9.33 -1.68
CA ALA A 87 -1.72 8.63 -0.61
C ALA A 87 -1.66 9.43 0.70
N PRO A 88 -2.79 9.64 1.43
CA PRO A 88 -2.72 10.15 2.80
C PRO A 88 -1.94 9.18 3.66
N HIS A 89 -0.95 9.68 4.43
CA HIS A 89 0.00 8.80 5.11
C HIS A 89 -0.69 7.80 6.06
N SER A 90 -1.47 8.30 7.00
CA SER A 90 -2.17 7.46 7.99
C SER A 90 -3.28 8.23 8.71
N PRO A 91 -4.22 7.55 9.40
CA PRO A 91 -5.26 8.22 10.18
C PRO A 91 -4.71 9.02 11.37
N TYR A 92 -3.52 8.69 11.89
CA TYR A 92 -2.93 9.42 13.01
C TYR A 92 -2.13 10.65 12.59
N SER A 93 -1.55 10.67 11.41
CA SER A 93 -0.71 11.75 10.88
C SER A 93 -1.45 12.73 9.95
N CYS A 94 -2.66 12.37 9.53
CA CYS A 94 -3.55 13.22 8.77
C CYS A 94 -4.73 13.68 9.62
N SER A 95 -5.14 14.93 9.47
CA SER A 95 -6.38 15.44 10.07
C SER A 95 -7.59 14.81 9.39
N ARG A 96 -8.73 14.81 10.07
CA ARG A 96 -10.01 14.39 9.49
C ARG A 96 -10.28 15.12 8.16
N GLU A 97 -10.09 16.43 8.18
CA GLU A 97 -10.30 17.29 7.01
C GLU A 97 -9.43 16.87 5.82
N LEU A 98 -8.13 16.57 6.04
CA LEU A 98 -7.23 16.11 4.98
C LEU A 98 -7.64 14.72 4.46
N LEU A 99 -8.07 13.81 5.35
CA LEU A 99 -8.57 12.50 4.94
C LEU A 99 -9.83 12.63 4.08
N GLU A 100 -10.81 13.44 4.49
CA GLU A 100 -12.03 13.69 3.72
C GLU A 100 -11.70 14.30 2.34
N ALA A 101 -10.84 15.32 2.30
CA ALA A 101 -10.40 15.95 1.05
C ALA A 101 -9.59 14.99 0.14
N SER A 102 -8.79 14.09 0.73
CA SER A 102 -8.05 13.07 -0.02
C SER A 102 -8.98 12.05 -0.69
N LEU A 103 -10.04 11.63 0.00
CA LEU A 103 -11.05 10.73 -0.57
C LEU A 103 -11.83 11.41 -1.70
N GLU A 104 -12.23 12.67 -1.53
CA GLU A 104 -12.91 13.41 -2.59
C GLU A 104 -12.01 13.59 -3.82
N LEU A 105 -10.72 13.92 -3.62
CA LEU A 105 -9.76 13.99 -4.71
C LEU A 105 -9.62 12.64 -5.45
N ALA A 106 -9.56 11.53 -4.72
CA ALA A 106 -9.48 10.20 -5.32
C ALA A 106 -10.71 9.86 -6.16
N LYS A 107 -11.91 10.23 -5.69
CA LYS A 107 -13.17 10.06 -6.42
C LYS A 107 -13.26 10.95 -7.66
N GLU A 108 -12.89 12.23 -7.54
CA GLU A 108 -12.89 13.18 -8.67
C GLU A 108 -11.94 12.75 -9.79
N GLU A 109 -10.77 12.23 -9.42
CA GLU A 109 -9.74 11.80 -10.37
C GLU A 109 -9.91 10.36 -10.86
N ASP A 110 -10.85 9.59 -10.28
CA ASP A 110 -11.09 8.16 -10.54
C ASP A 110 -9.81 7.34 -10.37
N ILE A 111 -9.16 7.48 -9.22
CA ILE A 111 -7.92 6.78 -8.88
C ILE A 111 -7.99 6.18 -7.47
N PRO A 112 -7.22 5.08 -7.20
CA PRO A 112 -7.24 4.43 -5.90
C PRO A 112 -6.60 5.28 -4.79
N LEU A 113 -6.87 4.89 -3.54
CA LEU A 113 -6.19 5.38 -2.33
C LEU A 113 -5.10 4.41 -1.86
N HIS A 114 -4.08 4.95 -1.20
CA HIS A 114 -3.09 4.17 -0.45
C HIS A 114 -2.87 4.81 0.92
N ILE A 115 -2.95 4.04 2.01
CA ILE A 115 -2.85 4.57 3.37
C ILE A 115 -2.33 3.49 4.33
N HIS A 116 -1.47 3.85 5.32
CA HIS A 116 -1.08 2.96 6.41
C HIS A 116 -2.20 2.91 7.45
N VAL A 117 -2.61 1.72 7.85
CA VAL A 117 -3.76 1.53 8.74
C VAL A 117 -3.55 0.36 9.69
N ALA A 118 -3.91 0.58 10.96
CA ALA A 118 -3.88 -0.44 11.99
C ALA A 118 -2.52 -1.15 12.10
N GLU A 119 -1.46 -0.37 11.99
CA GLU A 119 -0.09 -0.87 12.05
C GLU A 119 0.29 -1.24 13.48
N THR A 120 -0.02 -0.36 14.46
CA THR A 120 0.40 -0.52 15.85
C THR A 120 -0.75 -0.29 16.83
N GLN A 121 -0.59 -0.83 18.06
CA GLN A 121 -1.50 -0.51 19.17
C GLN A 121 -1.50 0.97 19.52
N GLU A 122 -0.36 1.65 19.37
CA GLU A 122 -0.24 3.09 19.62
C GLU A 122 -1.12 3.88 18.65
N GLU A 123 -1.06 3.58 17.35
CA GLU A 123 -1.97 4.16 16.34
C GLU A 123 -3.43 3.98 16.76
N SER A 124 -3.82 2.73 17.06
CA SER A 124 -5.18 2.40 17.48
C SER A 124 -5.61 3.21 18.72
N GLY A 125 -4.70 3.38 19.67
CA GLY A 125 -4.93 4.20 20.88
C GLY A 125 -5.09 5.70 20.58
N ILE A 126 -4.28 6.25 19.67
CA ILE A 126 -4.37 7.66 19.24
C ILE A 126 -5.72 7.91 18.57
N ILE A 127 -6.12 7.06 17.63
CA ILE A 127 -7.37 7.22 16.87
C ILE A 127 -8.59 7.05 17.79
N LEU A 128 -8.56 6.04 18.66
CA LEU A 128 -9.62 5.85 19.65
C LEU A 128 -9.78 7.07 20.59
N LYS A 129 -8.67 7.62 21.06
CA LYS A 129 -8.69 8.82 21.90
C LYS A 129 -9.19 10.06 21.17
N ARG A 130 -8.81 10.23 19.88
CA ARG A 130 -9.12 11.42 19.07
C ARG A 130 -10.55 11.40 18.53
N TYR A 131 -11.03 10.24 18.10
CA TYR A 131 -12.30 10.09 17.36
C TYR A 131 -13.31 9.14 17.99
N GLY A 132 -12.97 8.47 19.10
CA GLY A 132 -13.85 7.52 19.79
C GLY A 132 -14.05 6.20 19.03
N LYS A 133 -13.25 5.92 18.01
CA LYS A 133 -13.35 4.76 17.11
C LYS A 133 -11.99 4.14 16.88
N ARG A 134 -11.97 2.86 16.54
CA ARG A 134 -10.76 2.19 16.03
C ARG A 134 -10.48 2.62 14.57
N PRO A 135 -9.25 2.45 14.06
CA PRO A 135 -8.84 2.97 12.74
C PRO A 135 -9.78 2.56 11.60
N ILE A 136 -10.14 1.29 11.49
CA ILE A 136 -11.04 0.81 10.41
C ILE A 136 -12.43 1.44 10.53
N ALA A 137 -13.01 1.46 11.73
CA ALA A 137 -14.34 2.06 11.94
C ALA A 137 -14.35 3.59 11.71
N PHE A 138 -13.23 4.25 11.94
CA PHE A 138 -13.07 5.67 11.63
C PHE A 138 -13.00 5.91 10.11
N LEU A 139 -12.20 5.14 9.38
CA LEU A 139 -12.10 5.24 7.93
C LEU A 139 -13.39 4.81 7.23
N ASP A 140 -14.12 3.83 7.77
CA ASP A 140 -15.44 3.44 7.30
C ASP A 140 -16.45 4.59 7.39
N GLU A 141 -16.48 5.30 8.53
CA GLU A 141 -17.32 6.50 8.70
C GLU A 141 -17.01 7.58 7.65
N LEU A 142 -15.73 7.71 7.23
CA LEU A 142 -15.33 8.67 6.19
C LEU A 142 -15.66 8.17 4.77
N GLY A 143 -16.01 6.90 4.59
CA GLY A 143 -16.33 6.30 3.28
C GLY A 143 -15.13 5.70 2.54
N TYR A 144 -13.98 5.50 3.21
CA TYR A 144 -12.79 4.90 2.61
C TYR A 144 -13.01 3.44 2.17
N LEU A 145 -13.88 2.72 2.88
CA LEU A 145 -14.13 1.31 2.60
C LEU A 145 -14.99 1.09 1.34
N ASP A 146 -15.67 2.12 0.88
CA ASP A 146 -16.50 2.08 -0.32
C ASP A 146 -15.76 2.56 -1.59
N HIS A 147 -14.46 2.88 -1.46
CA HIS A 147 -13.58 3.27 -2.56
C HIS A 147 -12.40 2.32 -2.67
N GLN A 148 -11.91 2.08 -3.89
CA GLN A 148 -10.74 1.22 -4.10
C GLN A 148 -9.54 1.77 -3.32
N ALA A 149 -9.01 0.99 -2.38
CA ALA A 149 -7.92 1.42 -1.52
C ALA A 149 -6.97 0.28 -1.15
N VAL A 150 -5.68 0.62 -1.04
CA VAL A 150 -4.64 -0.24 -0.47
C VAL A 150 -4.40 0.22 0.96
N PHE A 151 -4.71 -0.66 1.93
CA PHE A 151 -4.37 -0.46 3.32
C PHE A 151 -3.08 -1.21 3.64
N ALA A 152 -2.00 -0.48 3.94
CA ALA A 152 -0.74 -1.10 4.35
C ALA A 152 -0.79 -1.55 5.81
N HIS A 153 -0.10 -2.64 6.10
CA HIS A 153 0.08 -3.32 7.38
C HIS A 153 -1.10 -4.17 7.86
N GLY A 154 -2.20 -3.57 8.34
CA GLY A 154 -3.34 -4.33 8.86
C GLY A 154 -3.00 -5.29 10.01
N VAL A 155 -2.12 -4.89 10.94
CA VAL A 155 -1.63 -5.75 12.05
C VAL A 155 -2.67 -5.84 13.17
N GLU A 156 -3.16 -4.69 13.61
CA GLU A 156 -4.07 -4.52 14.76
C GLU A 156 -5.54 -4.57 14.33
N LEU A 157 -5.94 -5.68 13.69
CA LEU A 157 -7.33 -5.92 13.27
C LEU A 157 -8.02 -6.92 14.20
N ASN A 158 -9.29 -6.65 14.52
CA ASN A 158 -10.17 -7.60 15.18
C ASN A 158 -11.14 -8.28 14.19
N GLU A 159 -11.88 -9.29 14.65
CA GLU A 159 -12.79 -10.09 13.79
C GLU A 159 -13.88 -9.23 13.12
N ALA A 160 -14.44 -8.25 13.83
CA ALA A 160 -15.47 -7.36 13.27
C ALA A 160 -14.91 -6.47 12.17
N GLU A 161 -13.68 -5.96 12.34
CA GLU A 161 -12.97 -5.18 11.31
C GLU A 161 -12.63 -6.02 10.09
N ILE A 162 -12.17 -7.28 10.27
CA ILE A 162 -11.93 -8.21 9.17
C ILE A 162 -13.23 -8.50 8.41
N THR A 163 -14.34 -8.73 9.10
CA THR A 163 -15.65 -8.94 8.48
C THR A 163 -16.07 -7.72 7.65
N ARG A 164 -15.90 -6.51 8.19
CA ARG A 164 -16.25 -5.28 7.46
C ARG A 164 -15.35 -5.05 6.23
N LEU A 165 -14.04 -5.39 6.34
CA LEU A 165 -13.12 -5.32 5.20
C LEU A 165 -13.50 -6.31 4.09
N ALA A 166 -14.05 -7.49 4.42
CA ALA A 166 -14.51 -8.47 3.44
C ALA A 166 -15.67 -7.94 2.56
N ASP A 167 -16.48 -7.04 3.10
CA ASP A 167 -17.60 -6.38 2.41
C ASP A 167 -17.21 -5.00 1.84
N SER A 168 -15.92 -4.77 1.57
CA SER A 168 -15.37 -3.48 1.13
C SER A 168 -14.62 -3.56 -0.19
N GLN A 169 -14.16 -2.41 -0.68
CA GLN A 169 -13.28 -2.30 -1.85
C GLN A 169 -11.79 -2.16 -1.46
N VAL A 170 -11.46 -2.55 -0.23
CA VAL A 170 -10.13 -2.43 0.32
C VAL A 170 -9.34 -3.73 0.16
N ALA A 171 -8.07 -3.60 -0.20
CA ALA A 171 -7.11 -4.68 -0.18
C ALA A 171 -5.96 -4.38 0.80
N ILE A 172 -5.31 -5.42 1.32
CA ILE A 172 -4.23 -5.28 2.31
C ILE A 172 -2.87 -5.52 1.66
N ALA A 173 -1.93 -4.59 1.88
CA ALA A 173 -0.51 -4.79 1.62
C ALA A 173 0.17 -5.24 2.93
N HIS A 174 0.52 -6.52 3.01
CA HIS A 174 1.16 -7.13 4.18
C HIS A 174 2.67 -6.95 4.12
N ASN A 175 3.26 -6.35 5.15
CA ASN A 175 4.67 -5.96 5.24
C ASN A 175 5.37 -6.73 6.37
N PRO A 176 5.64 -8.04 6.23
CA PRO A 176 6.03 -8.90 7.35
C PRO A 176 7.34 -8.50 8.02
N ILE A 177 8.40 -8.17 7.25
CA ILE A 177 9.71 -7.79 7.82
C ILE A 177 9.64 -6.42 8.47
N SER A 178 9.00 -5.45 7.84
CA SER A 178 8.80 -4.12 8.44
C SER A 178 8.06 -4.23 9.77
N ASN A 179 6.95 -4.96 9.81
CA ASN A 179 6.17 -5.18 11.03
C ASN A 179 7.00 -5.83 12.16
N LEU A 180 7.89 -6.76 11.82
CA LEU A 180 8.81 -7.37 12.79
C LEU A 180 9.87 -6.38 13.25
N LYS A 181 10.52 -5.70 12.34
CA LYS A 181 11.62 -4.78 12.63
C LYS A 181 11.17 -3.61 13.50
N LEU A 182 9.96 -3.11 13.27
CA LEU A 182 9.36 -2.03 14.05
C LEU A 182 8.59 -2.52 15.29
N ALA A 183 8.55 -3.85 15.51
CA ALA A 183 7.80 -4.48 16.60
C ALA A 183 6.29 -4.15 16.57
N SER A 184 5.73 -3.88 15.40
CA SER A 184 4.30 -3.58 15.21
C SER A 184 3.42 -4.79 15.51
N GLY A 185 3.91 -6.02 15.25
CA GLY A 185 3.19 -7.26 15.50
C GLY A 185 3.08 -8.17 14.28
N ILE A 186 2.13 -9.12 14.31
CA ILE A 186 1.89 -10.05 13.21
C ILE A 186 0.46 -9.86 12.70
N ALA A 187 0.30 -9.44 11.44
CA ALA A 187 -1.01 -9.27 10.82
C ALA A 187 -1.80 -10.59 10.73
N PRO A 188 -3.14 -10.59 10.84
CA PRO A 188 -3.98 -11.79 10.77
C PRO A 188 -4.27 -12.20 9.31
N VAL A 189 -3.21 -12.44 8.51
CA VAL A 189 -3.30 -12.67 7.06
C VAL A 189 -4.18 -13.86 6.70
N VAL A 190 -4.06 -14.96 7.46
CA VAL A 190 -4.89 -16.16 7.24
C VAL A 190 -6.37 -15.88 7.45
N GLN A 191 -6.71 -15.07 8.44
CA GLN A 191 -8.10 -14.69 8.74
C GLN A 191 -8.63 -13.74 7.65
N LEU A 192 -7.84 -12.77 7.21
CA LEU A 192 -8.19 -11.86 6.10
C LEU A 192 -8.49 -12.65 4.82
N GLN A 193 -7.59 -13.56 4.42
CA GLN A 193 -7.79 -14.39 3.23
C GLN A 193 -9.02 -15.31 3.34
N LYS A 194 -9.26 -15.91 4.51
CA LYS A 194 -10.46 -16.73 4.75
C LYS A 194 -11.75 -15.93 4.67
N ALA A 195 -11.71 -14.67 5.03
CA ALA A 195 -12.83 -13.73 4.88
C ALA A 195 -13.02 -13.22 3.44
N GLY A 196 -12.07 -13.48 2.54
CA GLY A 196 -12.13 -13.03 1.15
C GLY A 196 -11.47 -11.67 0.88
N VAL A 197 -10.79 -11.08 1.87
CA VAL A 197 -10.04 -9.82 1.67
C VAL A 197 -8.80 -10.11 0.83
N PRO A 198 -8.55 -9.38 -0.28
CA PRO A 198 -7.32 -9.52 -1.05
C PRO A 198 -6.11 -9.10 -0.21
N VAL A 199 -5.07 -9.96 -0.18
CA VAL A 199 -3.83 -9.69 0.56
C VAL A 199 -2.63 -9.96 -0.33
N GLY A 200 -1.89 -8.90 -0.67
CA GLY A 200 -0.58 -8.97 -1.31
C GLY A 200 0.55 -8.81 -0.29
N ILE A 201 1.75 -9.23 -0.65
CA ILE A 201 2.95 -9.02 0.16
C ILE A 201 3.70 -7.80 -0.37
N ALA A 202 4.27 -7.00 0.54
CA ALA A 202 5.06 -5.82 0.21
C ALA A 202 6.26 -5.68 1.17
N THR A 203 7.30 -4.98 0.72
CA THR A 203 8.54 -4.80 1.49
C THR A 203 8.48 -3.65 2.47
N ASP A 204 7.61 -2.66 2.22
CA ASP A 204 7.70 -1.36 2.85
C ASP A 204 9.03 -0.65 2.48
N SER A 205 9.38 0.40 3.18
CA SER A 205 10.59 1.19 2.92
C SER A 205 11.86 0.45 3.35
N VAL A 206 12.97 0.65 2.65
CA VAL A 206 14.29 0.13 3.07
C VAL A 206 14.71 0.61 4.46
N ALA A 207 14.14 1.69 4.98
CA ALA A 207 14.39 2.17 6.34
C ALA A 207 13.76 1.26 7.39
N SER A 208 12.59 0.69 7.11
CA SER A 208 11.88 -0.25 7.97
C SER A 208 12.14 -1.73 7.62
N ASN A 209 12.85 -2.01 6.52
CA ASN A 209 13.14 -3.37 6.06
C ASN A 209 14.63 -3.68 6.02
N ASN A 210 15.42 -3.05 5.20
CA ASN A 210 16.83 -3.08 4.83
C ASN A 210 17.05 -3.51 3.37
N ASN A 211 16.14 -4.23 2.74
CA ASN A 211 16.19 -4.65 1.34
C ASN A 211 14.81 -4.59 0.69
N LEU A 212 14.74 -4.92 -0.61
CA LEU A 212 13.52 -4.99 -1.41
C LEU A 212 13.31 -6.40 -1.99
N ASP A 213 13.68 -7.44 -1.22
CA ASP A 213 13.60 -8.84 -1.63
C ASP A 213 12.24 -9.45 -1.30
N MET A 214 11.40 -9.63 -2.33
CA MET A 214 10.07 -10.22 -2.21
C MET A 214 10.08 -11.70 -1.84
N PHE A 215 11.15 -12.46 -2.12
CA PHE A 215 11.26 -13.85 -1.69
C PHE A 215 11.53 -13.96 -0.19
N GLU A 216 12.33 -13.05 0.36
CA GLU A 216 12.56 -12.95 1.80
C GLU A 216 11.27 -12.58 2.54
N GLU A 217 10.49 -11.62 2.00
CA GLU A 217 9.17 -11.26 2.51
C GLU A 217 8.23 -12.47 2.53
N GLY A 218 8.11 -13.18 1.42
CA GLY A 218 7.24 -14.35 1.31
C GLY A 218 7.63 -15.47 2.28
N ARG A 219 8.93 -15.71 2.46
CA ARG A 219 9.45 -16.67 3.44
C ARG A 219 9.10 -16.26 4.86
N THR A 220 9.31 -15.00 5.19
CA THR A 220 9.01 -14.43 6.51
C THR A 220 7.51 -14.48 6.80
N ALA A 221 6.68 -14.07 5.85
CA ALA A 221 5.22 -14.15 5.96
C ALA A 221 4.75 -15.58 6.30
N THR A 222 5.27 -16.60 5.58
CA THR A 222 4.94 -18.01 5.85
C THR A 222 5.24 -18.42 7.29
N LEU A 223 6.45 -18.14 7.76
CA LEU A 223 6.88 -18.53 9.10
C LEU A 223 6.03 -17.86 10.20
N LEU A 224 5.75 -16.57 10.01
CA LEU A 224 4.93 -15.80 10.92
C LEU A 224 3.49 -16.32 10.99
N GLN A 225 2.86 -16.62 9.85
CA GLN A 225 1.48 -17.11 9.83
C GLN A 225 1.37 -18.51 10.47
N LYS A 226 2.35 -19.39 10.26
CA LYS A 226 2.42 -20.69 10.95
C LYS A 226 2.54 -20.52 12.45
N MET A 227 3.42 -19.64 12.90
CA MET A 227 3.64 -19.36 14.32
C MET A 227 2.40 -18.72 14.97
N LYS A 228 1.80 -17.70 14.33
CA LYS A 228 0.61 -17.00 14.82
C LYS A 228 -0.60 -17.93 14.99
N ASN A 229 -0.78 -18.85 14.05
CA ASN A 229 -1.94 -19.76 14.06
C ASN A 229 -1.67 -21.12 14.77
N GLY A 230 -0.44 -21.37 15.24
CA GLY A 230 -0.07 -22.63 15.89
C GLY A 230 -0.22 -23.86 14.97
N ASP A 231 -0.15 -23.68 13.66
CA ASP A 231 -0.41 -24.72 12.66
C ASP A 231 0.59 -24.61 11.49
N ALA A 232 1.41 -25.65 11.32
CA ALA A 232 2.43 -25.71 10.28
C ALA A 232 1.87 -25.81 8.85
N SER A 233 0.59 -26.11 8.66
CA SER A 233 -0.06 -26.18 7.36
C SER A 233 -0.56 -24.82 6.86
N GLN A 234 -0.65 -23.80 7.72
CA GLN A 234 -1.14 -22.49 7.34
C GLN A 234 -0.17 -21.76 6.40
N PHE A 235 -0.72 -20.96 5.51
CA PHE A 235 0.00 -20.14 4.53
C PHE A 235 1.06 -20.95 3.77
N PRO A 236 0.67 -22.02 3.05
CA PRO A 236 1.59 -22.88 2.29
C PRO A 236 2.19 -22.14 1.08
N ILE A 237 3.18 -22.76 0.44
CA ILE A 237 3.96 -22.13 -0.64
C ILE A 237 3.08 -21.64 -1.79
N GLU A 238 2.04 -22.37 -2.16
CA GLU A 238 1.11 -21.98 -3.22
C GLU A 238 0.37 -20.68 -2.87
N THR A 239 -0.01 -20.50 -1.61
CA THR A 239 -0.65 -19.27 -1.10
C THR A 239 0.35 -18.11 -1.11
N VAL A 240 1.59 -18.36 -0.70
CA VAL A 240 2.67 -17.35 -0.74
C VAL A 240 2.92 -16.88 -2.16
N LEU A 241 3.08 -17.81 -3.11
CA LEU A 241 3.30 -17.47 -4.51
C LEU A 241 2.13 -16.65 -5.08
N LYS A 242 0.90 -16.97 -4.72
CA LYS A 242 -0.26 -16.16 -5.10
C LYS A 242 -0.20 -14.76 -4.48
N ALA A 243 0.17 -14.63 -3.20
CA ALA A 243 0.28 -13.35 -2.53
C ALA A 243 1.38 -12.45 -3.11
N LEU A 244 2.44 -13.06 -3.65
CA LEU A 244 3.54 -12.38 -4.35
C LEU A 244 3.20 -12.03 -5.82
N THR A 245 2.13 -12.56 -6.39
CA THR A 245 1.80 -12.43 -7.81
C THR A 245 0.35 -11.96 -8.01
N ILE A 246 -0.59 -12.87 -8.25
CA ILE A 246 -1.97 -12.54 -8.61
C ILE A 246 -2.72 -11.79 -7.49
N GLU A 247 -2.49 -12.10 -6.21
CA GLU A 247 -3.11 -11.36 -5.11
C GLU A 247 -2.50 -9.96 -4.99
N GLY A 248 -1.17 -9.80 -5.22
CA GLY A 248 -0.53 -8.49 -5.34
C GLY A 248 -1.12 -7.67 -6.49
N ALA A 249 -1.41 -8.30 -7.62
CA ALA A 249 -2.10 -7.65 -8.74
C ALA A 249 -3.53 -7.19 -8.35
N LYS A 250 -4.29 -8.02 -7.63
CA LYS A 250 -5.63 -7.65 -7.10
C LYS A 250 -5.55 -6.47 -6.14
N VAL A 251 -4.53 -6.41 -5.28
CA VAL A 251 -4.31 -5.27 -4.38
C VAL A 251 -4.19 -3.96 -5.17
N LEU A 252 -3.60 -4.01 -6.35
CA LEU A 252 -3.43 -2.86 -7.24
C LEU A 252 -4.58 -2.68 -8.25
N GLY A 253 -5.58 -3.58 -8.27
CA GLY A 253 -6.66 -3.58 -9.27
C GLY A 253 -6.14 -3.86 -10.69
N MET A 254 -5.14 -4.73 -10.82
CA MET A 254 -4.49 -5.07 -12.10
C MET A 254 -4.54 -6.58 -12.41
N GLU A 255 -5.37 -7.35 -11.74
CA GLU A 255 -5.45 -8.81 -11.90
C GLU A 255 -5.84 -9.27 -13.29
N ASP A 256 -6.53 -8.44 -14.06
CA ASP A 256 -6.88 -8.72 -15.45
C ASP A 256 -5.70 -8.48 -16.42
N GLU A 257 -4.72 -7.67 -16.00
CA GLU A 257 -3.57 -7.28 -16.82
C GLU A 257 -2.29 -8.07 -16.50
N ILE A 258 -2.06 -8.40 -15.22
CA ILE A 258 -0.81 -8.99 -14.70
C ILE A 258 -1.07 -10.04 -13.60
N GLY A 259 0.00 -10.60 -13.05
CA GLY A 259 -0.03 -11.46 -11.85
C GLY A 259 -0.20 -12.94 -12.14
N SER A 260 -0.49 -13.35 -13.38
CA SER A 260 -0.57 -14.76 -13.80
C SER A 260 -0.10 -14.94 -15.23
N LEU A 261 0.32 -16.17 -15.58
CA LEU A 261 0.76 -16.54 -16.94
C LEU A 261 -0.44 -16.99 -17.77
N GLU A 262 -1.20 -16.04 -18.26
CA GLU A 262 -2.40 -16.25 -19.06
C GLU A 262 -2.31 -15.50 -20.40
N VAL A 263 -2.96 -16.05 -21.44
CA VAL A 263 -2.98 -15.40 -22.77
C VAL A 263 -3.68 -14.03 -22.66
N GLY A 264 -3.00 -12.99 -23.10
CA GLY A 264 -3.50 -11.61 -23.07
C GLY A 264 -2.97 -10.77 -21.90
N LYS A 265 -2.40 -11.39 -20.88
CA LYS A 265 -1.75 -10.67 -19.77
C LYS A 265 -0.30 -10.32 -20.10
N GLN A 266 0.18 -9.29 -19.46
CA GLN A 266 1.58 -8.86 -19.55
C GLN A 266 2.44 -9.70 -18.58
N ALA A 267 3.66 -10.03 -19.02
CA ALA A 267 4.63 -10.75 -18.21
C ALA A 267 5.52 -9.76 -17.41
#